data_02692061234fcfc974a300037b2ee392
#
_entry.id   02692061234fcfc974a300037b2ee392
#
_cell.length_a   1.000
_cell.length_b   1.000
_cell.length_c   1.000
_cell.angle_alpha   90.00
_cell.angle_beta   90.00
_cell.angle_gamma   90.00
#
_symmetry.space_group_name_H-M   'P 1'
#
loop_
_entity.id
_entity.type
_entity.pdbx_description
1 polymer ?
#
loop_
_entity_poly.entity_id
_entity_poly.type
_entity_poly.pdbx_seq_one_letter_code
_entity_poly.pdbx_strand_id
1 'polypeptide(L)' 'MALFEEYKNHQDPFVRERASNWIVAIGLQRVDGLSASDFLIQVARMEIEGKITMNEAQAMIDEHYAQKVV' A
#
# COMPACT_ATOMS: atom_id res chain seq x y z
N MET A 1 14.30 -0.68 -8.40
CA MET A 1 13.16 -1.57 -8.53
C MET A 1 11.86 -0.78 -8.40
N ALA A 2 10.91 -1.05 -9.29
CA ALA A 2 9.61 -0.40 -9.21
C ALA A 2 8.77 -1.04 -8.10
N LEU A 3 8.09 -0.20 -7.33
CA LEU A 3 7.22 -0.66 -6.25
C LEU A 3 6.05 -1.45 -6.83
N PHE A 4 5.80 -2.62 -6.27
CA PHE A 4 4.69 -3.51 -6.66
C PHE A 4 4.75 -3.94 -8.14
N GLU A 5 5.95 -4.01 -8.69
CA GLU A 5 6.15 -4.40 -10.08
C GLU A 5 5.59 -5.80 -10.37
N GLU A 6 5.61 -6.68 -9.38
CA GLU A 6 5.10 -8.04 -9.51
C GLU A 6 3.60 -8.10 -9.84
N TYR A 7 2.87 -7.04 -9.58
CA TYR A 7 1.42 -6.97 -9.88
C TYR A 7 1.12 -6.29 -11.22
N LYS A 8 2.12 -5.71 -11.84
CA LYS A 8 1.92 -4.92 -13.06
C LYS A 8 1.29 -5.71 -14.20
N ASN A 9 1.67 -6.98 -14.34
CA ASN A 9 1.19 -7.87 -15.38
C ASN A 9 0.27 -8.96 -14.85
N HIS A 10 -0.32 -8.72 -13.67
CA HIS A 10 -1.25 -9.69 -13.08
C HIS A 10 -2.47 -9.88 -13.98
N GLN A 11 -2.97 -11.13 -14.06
CA GLN A 11 -4.11 -11.45 -14.92
C GLN A 11 -5.39 -10.74 -14.49
N ASP A 12 -5.57 -10.53 -13.18
CA ASP A 12 -6.77 -9.88 -12.64
C ASP A 12 -6.64 -8.36 -12.76
N PRO A 13 -7.54 -7.71 -13.53
CA PRO A 13 -7.48 -6.25 -13.69
C PRO A 13 -7.70 -5.50 -12.38
N PHE A 14 -8.45 -6.07 -11.43
CA PHE A 14 -8.65 -5.43 -10.14
C PHE A 14 -7.36 -5.41 -9.32
N VAL A 15 -6.55 -6.46 -9.42
CA VAL A 15 -5.23 -6.49 -8.77
C VAL A 15 -4.33 -5.40 -9.36
N ARG A 16 -4.30 -5.28 -10.68
CA ARG A 16 -3.50 -4.25 -11.35
C ARG A 16 -3.92 -2.84 -10.93
N GLU A 17 -5.23 -2.62 -10.85
CA GLU A 17 -5.76 -1.31 -10.47
C GLU A 17 -5.40 -0.97 -9.02
N ARG A 18 -5.59 -1.92 -8.12
CA ARG A 18 -5.26 -1.70 -6.71
C ARG A 18 -3.76 -1.41 -6.53
N ALA A 19 -2.91 -2.14 -7.23
CA ALA A 19 -1.47 -1.91 -7.16
C ALA A 19 -1.11 -0.51 -7.69
N SER A 20 -1.74 -0.09 -8.78
CA SER A 20 -1.52 1.24 -9.35
C SER A 20 -1.91 2.34 -8.36
N ASN A 21 -3.04 2.18 -7.67
CA ASN A 21 -3.49 3.14 -6.67
C ASN A 21 -2.48 3.27 -5.52
N TRP A 22 -1.93 2.15 -5.07
CA TRP A 22 -0.93 2.17 -4.00
C TRP A 22 0.38 2.81 -4.47
N ILE A 23 0.78 2.56 -5.72
CA ILE A 23 2.00 3.15 -6.26
C ILE A 23 1.88 4.68 -6.26
N VAL A 24 0.72 5.20 -6.67
CA VAL A 24 0.50 6.64 -6.67
C VAL A 24 0.52 7.19 -5.24
N ALA A 25 -0.20 6.54 -4.32
CA ALA A 25 -0.29 7.00 -2.94
C ALA A 25 1.07 7.02 -2.25
N ILE A 26 1.85 5.96 -2.41
CA ILE A 26 3.18 5.87 -1.79
C ILE A 26 4.16 6.81 -2.49
N GLY A 27 4.02 6.97 -3.80
CA GLY A 27 4.85 7.90 -4.57
C GLY A 27 4.69 9.34 -4.10
N LEU A 28 3.47 9.75 -3.76
CA LEU A 28 3.22 11.09 -3.24
C LEU A 28 3.89 11.31 -1.89
N GLN A 29 3.94 10.29 -1.03
CA GLN A 29 4.63 10.37 0.25
C GLN A 29 6.14 10.54 0.05
N ARG A 30 6.70 9.91 -0.97
CA ARG A 30 8.13 10.03 -1.27
C ARG A 30 8.53 11.43 -1.69
N VAL A 31 7.64 12.14 -2.35
CA VAL A 31 7.89 13.53 -2.76
C VAL A 31 8.13 14.42 -1.54
N ASP A 32 7.49 14.10 -0.43
CA ASP A 32 7.65 14.84 0.83
C ASP A 32 8.87 14.36 1.64
N GLY A 33 9.72 13.52 1.05
CA GLY A 33 10.91 13.00 1.71
C GLY A 33 10.63 11.84 2.65
N LEU A 34 9.41 11.33 2.67
CA LEU A 34 9.04 10.19 3.49
C LEU A 34 9.19 8.90 2.69
N SER A 35 9.78 7.89 3.29
CA SER A 35 9.87 6.57 2.67
C SER A 35 8.78 5.67 3.25
N ALA A 36 8.26 4.77 2.41
CA ALA A 36 7.27 3.80 2.86
C ALA A 36 7.93 2.81 3.82
N SER A 37 7.30 2.58 4.98
CA SER A 37 7.78 1.60 5.93
C SER A 37 7.46 0.18 5.43
N ASP A 38 8.18 -0.81 5.95
CA ASP A 38 7.90 -2.21 5.63
C ASP A 38 6.47 -2.58 6.00
N PHE A 39 5.97 -2.03 7.11
CA PHE A 39 4.59 -2.28 7.54
C PHE A 39 3.60 -1.79 6.49
N LEU A 40 3.79 -0.57 5.98
CA LEU A 40 2.90 0.00 4.97
C LEU A 40 2.89 -0.85 3.70
N ILE A 41 4.06 -1.30 3.27
CA ILE A 41 4.18 -2.14 2.08
C ILE A 41 3.45 -3.48 2.29
N GLN A 42 3.57 -4.09 3.46
CA GLN A 42 2.88 -5.34 3.76
C GLN A 42 1.36 -5.17 3.74
N VAL A 43 0.86 -4.10 4.36
CA VAL A 43 -0.58 -3.80 4.36
C VAL A 43 -1.08 -3.59 2.93
N ALA A 44 -0.33 -2.85 2.14
CA ALA A 44 -0.68 -2.61 0.74
C ALA A 44 -0.77 -3.91 -0.04
N ARG A 45 0.19 -4.82 0.14
CA ARG A 45 0.16 -6.12 -0.55
C ARG A 45 -1.07 -6.94 -0.17
N MET A 46 -1.46 -6.91 1.09
CA MET A 46 -2.64 -7.64 1.53
C MET A 46 -3.91 -7.10 0.85
N GLU A 47 -4.03 -5.80 0.75
CA GLU A 47 -5.18 -5.19 0.09
C GLU A 47 -5.15 -5.46 -1.43
N ILE A 48 -3.98 -5.33 -2.06
CA ILE A 48 -3.82 -5.59 -3.49
C ILE A 48 -4.22 -7.03 -3.81
N GLU A 49 -3.84 -7.97 -2.97
CA GLU A 49 -4.14 -9.39 -3.16
C GLU A 49 -5.56 -9.78 -2.77
N GLY A 50 -6.33 -8.84 -2.23
CA GLY A 50 -7.71 -9.10 -1.87
C GLY A 50 -7.92 -9.76 -0.52
N LYS A 51 -6.88 -9.81 0.31
CA LYS A 51 -6.95 -10.44 1.63
C LYS A 51 -7.65 -9.56 2.66
N ILE A 52 -7.60 -8.25 2.45
CA ILE A 52 -8.27 -7.25 3.29
C ILE A 52 -8.89 -6.20 2.39
N THR A 53 -9.87 -5.47 2.92
CA THR A 53 -10.49 -4.34 2.21
C THR A 53 -9.65 -3.08 2.41
N MET A 54 -9.92 -2.05 1.60
CA MET A 54 -9.25 -0.75 1.77
C MET A 54 -9.57 -0.15 3.14
N ASN A 55 -10.80 -0.31 3.64
CA ASN A 55 -11.18 0.18 4.97
C ASN A 55 -10.37 -0.52 6.05
N GLU A 56 -10.17 -1.83 5.92
CA GLU A 56 -9.35 -2.58 6.86
C GLU A 56 -7.88 -2.15 6.79
N ALA A 57 -7.37 -1.94 5.58
CA ALA A 57 -6.00 -1.47 5.40
C ALA A 57 -5.80 -0.10 6.06
N GLN A 58 -6.75 0.81 5.85
CA GLN A 58 -6.68 2.14 6.44
C GLN A 58 -6.71 2.09 7.96
N ALA A 59 -7.56 1.24 8.52
CA ALA A 59 -7.63 1.07 9.97
C ALA A 59 -6.32 0.53 10.54
N MET A 60 -5.70 -0.42 9.87
CA MET A 60 -4.41 -0.97 10.29
C MET A 60 -3.31 0.07 10.27
N ILE A 61 -3.28 0.89 9.23
CA ILE A 61 -2.30 1.96 9.09
C ILE A 61 -2.50 3.01 10.17
N ASP A 62 -3.73 3.44 10.38
CA ASP A 62 -4.06 4.44 11.38
C ASP A 62 -3.67 3.97 12.79
N GLU A 63 -3.98 2.72 13.11
CA GLU A 63 -3.63 2.16 14.41
C GLU A 63 -2.13 2.06 14.61
N HIS A 64 -1.41 1.64 13.56
CA HIS A 64 0.05 1.51 13.63
C HIS A 64 0.72 2.86 13.90
N TYR A 65 0.30 3.90 13.19
CA TYR A 65 0.90 5.22 13.34
C TYR A 65 0.43 5.92 14.61
N ALA A 66 -0.80 5.64 15.07
CA ALA A 66 -1.29 6.20 16.32
C ALA A 66 -0.45 5.75 17.53
N GLN A 67 0.06 4.52 17.48
CA GLN A 67 0.90 3.99 18.56
C GLN A 67 2.27 4.65 18.62
N LYS A 68 2.68 5.30 17.56
CA LYS A 68 4.00 5.97 17.51
C LYS A 68 3.93 7.43 17.93
N VAL A 69 2.74 7.98 18.06
CA VAL A 69 2.53 9.36 18.48
C VAL A 69 2.41 9.39 20.00
N VAL A 70 3.53 9.50 20.66
CA VAL A 70 3.58 9.57 22.11
C VAL A 70 4.08 10.96 22.53
#